data_2a4d17782af683bec2e3b914be87984e
#
_entry.id   2a4d17782af683bec2e3b914be87984e
#
_cell.length_a   1.000
_cell.length_b   1.000
_cell.length_c   1.000
_cell.angle_alpha   90.00
_cell.angle_beta   90.00
_cell.angle_gamma   90.00
#
_symmetry.space_group_name_H-M   'P 1'
#
loop_
_entity.id
_entity.type
_entity.pdbx_description
1 polymer ?
#
loop_
_entity_poly.entity_id
_entity_poly.type
_entity_poly.pdbx_seq_one_letter_code
_entity_poly.pdbx_strand_id
1 'polypeptide(L)'
;MDEPKGWVAFLCTDPAATVADLLGLVADRFSRETCFRDCKEVVGAGQQQVRQVWASGGSFPICLGTFPMTAAWAWGQDEEGLVGQRSASPWEDKPRRPSHADKRRAWRRQLRADEIEAVRGDGSDGKEIRDLAERCLNLAA
;
A
#
# COMPACT_ATOMS: atom_id res chain seq x y z
N MET A 1 30.93 7.66 15.03
CA MET A 1 30.83 6.85 16.26
C MET A 1 29.54 6.05 16.11
N ASP A 2 29.66 4.78 15.66
CA ASP A 2 28.47 3.94 15.49
C ASP A 2 27.93 3.60 16.88
N GLU A 3 26.71 3.99 17.17
CA GLU A 3 26.01 3.51 18.35
C GLU A 3 25.90 1.97 18.24
N PRO A 4 26.22 1.21 19.29
CA PRO A 4 26.08 -0.22 19.27
C PRO A 4 24.62 -0.55 19.00
N LYS A 5 24.32 -1.22 17.87
CA LYS A 5 22.99 -1.74 17.54
C LYS A 5 22.54 -2.57 18.74
N GLY A 6 21.51 -2.11 19.43
CA GLY A 6 20.98 -2.79 20.60
C GLY A 6 20.63 -4.25 20.27
N TRP A 7 20.89 -5.16 21.19
CA TRP A 7 20.47 -6.55 21.10
C TRP A 7 19.05 -6.70 21.66
N VAL A 8 18.30 -7.65 21.13
CA VAL A 8 16.98 -8.03 21.62
C VAL A 8 17.00 -9.51 21.98
N ALA A 9 16.57 -9.81 23.21
CA ALA A 9 16.44 -11.19 23.67
C ALA A 9 15.01 -11.70 23.45
N PHE A 10 14.89 -12.91 22.94
CA PHE A 10 13.63 -13.62 22.83
C PHE A 10 13.63 -14.82 23.77
N LEU A 11 12.55 -14.99 24.51
CA LEU A 11 12.32 -16.15 25.36
C LEU A 11 11.28 -17.04 24.68
N CYS A 12 11.61 -18.33 24.56
CA CYS A 12 10.69 -19.36 24.10
C CYS A 12 10.50 -20.40 25.20
N THR A 13 9.25 -20.80 25.44
CA THR A 13 8.91 -21.85 26.41
C THR A 13 8.85 -23.24 25.78
N ASP A 14 8.95 -23.34 24.46
CA ASP A 14 9.02 -24.60 23.74
C ASP A 14 10.49 -25.05 23.57
N PRO A 15 10.94 -26.09 24.24
CA PRO A 15 12.32 -26.57 24.15
C PRO A 15 12.65 -27.20 22.78
N ALA A 16 11.64 -27.54 21.98
CA ALA A 16 11.81 -28.13 20.66
C ALA A 16 11.95 -27.08 19.56
N ALA A 17 11.62 -25.79 19.84
CA ALA A 17 11.68 -24.72 18.86
C ALA A 17 13.12 -24.42 18.43
N THR A 18 13.35 -24.40 17.13
CA THR A 18 14.64 -23.99 16.57
C THR A 18 14.77 -22.48 16.50
N VAL A 19 15.99 -21.97 16.35
CA VAL A 19 16.23 -20.53 16.14
C VAL A 19 15.52 -20.03 14.89
N ALA A 20 15.44 -20.84 13.83
CA ALA A 20 14.73 -20.50 12.60
C ALA A 20 13.22 -20.32 12.85
N ASP A 21 12.61 -21.20 13.65
CA ASP A 21 11.20 -21.09 14.02
C ASP A 21 10.93 -19.81 14.81
N LEU A 22 11.79 -19.46 15.75
CA LEU A 22 11.68 -18.22 16.53
C LEU A 22 11.79 -16.98 15.65
N LEU A 23 12.76 -16.94 14.74
CA LEU A 23 12.93 -15.83 13.82
C LEU A 23 11.72 -15.72 12.87
N GLY A 24 11.18 -16.85 12.40
CA GLY A 24 9.95 -16.90 11.62
C GLY A 24 8.76 -16.28 12.36
N LEU A 25 8.53 -16.68 13.61
CA LEU A 25 7.45 -16.14 14.44
C LEU A 25 7.60 -14.62 14.70
N VAL A 26 8.82 -14.14 14.90
CA VAL A 26 9.10 -12.70 15.06
C VAL A 26 8.80 -11.95 13.78
N ALA A 27 9.22 -12.48 12.63
CA ALA A 27 8.95 -11.88 11.30
C ALA A 27 7.44 -11.84 11.02
N ASP A 28 6.71 -12.92 11.33
CA ASP A 28 5.25 -12.98 11.16
C ASP A 28 4.52 -12.00 12.05
N ARG A 29 4.97 -11.83 13.29
CA ARG A 29 4.42 -10.83 14.21
C ARG A 29 4.64 -9.41 13.65
N PHE A 30 5.85 -9.10 13.23
CA PHE A 30 6.18 -7.81 12.65
C PHE A 30 5.37 -7.52 11.38
N SER A 31 5.19 -8.53 10.53
CA SER A 31 4.36 -8.42 9.32
C SER A 31 2.90 -8.10 9.66
N ARG A 32 2.35 -8.71 10.70
CA ARG A 32 0.98 -8.40 11.17
C ARG A 32 0.87 -6.99 11.72
N GLU A 33 1.81 -6.54 12.54
CA GLU A 33 1.83 -5.18 13.07
C GLU A 33 1.92 -4.14 11.93
N THR A 34 2.75 -4.41 10.93
CA THR A 34 2.87 -3.57 9.73
C THR A 34 1.56 -3.55 8.94
N CYS A 35 0.90 -4.71 8.74
CA CYS A 35 -0.39 -4.80 8.08
C CYS A 35 -1.46 -3.96 8.81
N PHE A 36 -1.55 -4.05 10.13
CA PHE A 36 -2.49 -3.23 10.92
C PHE A 36 -2.19 -1.74 10.82
N ARG A 37 -0.92 -1.36 10.88
CA ARG A 37 -0.52 0.04 10.69
C ARG A 37 -0.93 0.53 9.30
N ASP A 38 -0.63 -0.21 8.26
CA ASP A 38 -0.97 0.17 6.89
C ASP A 38 -2.49 0.21 6.65
N CYS A 39 -3.25 -0.69 7.27
CA CYS A 39 -4.71 -0.61 7.26
C CYS A 39 -5.22 0.70 7.89
N LYS A 40 -4.61 1.16 8.97
CA LYS A 40 -5.01 2.41 9.63
C LYS A 40 -4.54 3.64 8.86
N GLU A 41 -3.28 3.69 8.47
CA GLU A 41 -2.63 4.89 7.93
C GLU A 41 -2.84 5.04 6.42
N VAL A 42 -2.76 3.93 5.67
CA VAL A 42 -2.84 3.94 4.21
C VAL A 42 -4.26 3.75 3.73
N VAL A 43 -4.98 2.78 4.30
CA VAL A 43 -6.37 2.48 3.89
C VAL A 43 -7.38 3.37 4.62
N GLY A 44 -7.05 3.85 5.81
CA GLY A 44 -7.89 4.74 6.59
C GLY A 44 -8.88 4.01 7.51
N ALA A 45 -8.59 2.77 7.89
CA ALA A 45 -9.39 2.05 8.86
C ALA A 45 -9.37 2.76 10.23
N GLY A 46 -10.54 3.12 10.73
CA GLY A 46 -10.68 3.89 11.97
C GLY A 46 -10.65 5.41 11.80
N GLN A 47 -10.49 5.92 10.59
CA GLN A 47 -10.59 7.35 10.27
C GLN A 47 -12.01 7.78 9.84
N GLN A 48 -12.94 6.83 9.80
CA GLN A 48 -14.31 7.08 9.38
C GLN A 48 -15.05 7.93 10.43
N GLN A 49 -15.51 9.09 10.00
CA GLN A 49 -16.36 9.98 10.81
C GLN A 49 -17.83 9.64 10.60
N VAL A 50 -18.22 8.42 10.93
CA VAL A 50 -19.61 7.98 10.82
C VAL A 50 -20.28 7.94 12.19
N ARG A 51 -21.50 8.50 12.29
CA ARG A 51 -22.26 8.55 13.54
C ARG A 51 -23.06 7.28 13.83
N GLN A 52 -23.28 6.47 12.81
CA GLN A 52 -24.09 5.24 12.95
C GLN A 52 -23.18 4.04 13.22
N VAL A 53 -23.51 3.26 14.25
CA VAL A 53 -22.78 2.07 14.67
C VAL A 53 -22.65 1.05 13.52
N TRP A 54 -23.72 0.84 12.76
CA TRP A 54 -23.72 -0.07 11.63
C TRP A 54 -22.80 0.38 10.48
N ALA A 55 -22.76 1.68 10.21
CA ALA A 55 -21.84 2.22 9.20
C ALA A 55 -20.37 2.10 9.66
N SER A 56 -20.09 2.28 10.93
CA SER A 56 -18.77 2.08 11.51
C SER A 56 -18.36 0.60 11.45
N GLY A 57 -19.28 -0.32 11.82
CA GLY A 57 -19.04 -1.75 11.75
C GLY A 57 -18.84 -2.28 10.34
N GLY A 58 -19.51 -1.70 9.34
CA GLY A 58 -19.37 -2.07 7.93
C GLY A 58 -18.10 -1.52 7.25
N SER A 59 -17.64 -0.35 7.66
CA SER A 59 -16.47 0.30 7.02
C SER A 59 -15.16 -0.42 7.32
N PHE A 60 -14.97 -0.96 8.52
CA PHE A 60 -13.74 -1.65 8.89
C PHE A 60 -13.47 -2.92 8.05
N PRO A 61 -14.44 -3.85 7.85
CA PRO A 61 -14.25 -5.00 6.95
C PRO A 61 -13.93 -4.60 5.51
N ILE A 62 -14.52 -3.51 5.00
CA ILE A 62 -14.20 -3.00 3.65
C ILE A 62 -12.74 -2.54 3.59
N CYS A 63 -12.29 -1.77 4.58
CA CYS A 63 -10.88 -1.35 4.67
C CYS A 63 -9.95 -2.56 4.76
N LEU A 64 -10.29 -3.54 5.61
CA LEU A 64 -9.51 -4.76 5.78
C LEU A 64 -9.46 -5.58 4.49
N GLY A 65 -10.56 -5.68 3.73
CA GLY A 65 -10.62 -6.35 2.44
C GLY A 65 -9.82 -5.64 1.34
N THR A 66 -9.76 -4.32 1.37
CA THR A 66 -9.01 -3.53 0.39
C THR A 66 -7.50 -3.80 0.45
N PHE A 67 -6.97 -4.12 1.63
CA PHE A 67 -5.54 -4.42 1.81
C PHE A 67 -5.08 -5.62 0.97
N PRO A 68 -5.66 -6.84 1.12
CA PRO A 68 -5.25 -8.00 0.32
C PRO A 68 -5.61 -7.84 -1.16
N MET A 69 -6.69 -7.15 -1.51
CA MET A 69 -7.04 -6.86 -2.91
C MET A 69 -5.94 -6.02 -3.58
N THR A 70 -5.45 -4.98 -2.91
CA THR A 70 -4.34 -4.16 -3.41
C THR A 70 -3.06 -4.99 -3.57
N ALA A 71 -2.78 -5.87 -2.62
CA ALA A 71 -1.61 -6.73 -2.67
C ALA A 71 -1.71 -7.76 -3.82
N ALA A 72 -2.89 -8.39 -3.99
CA ALA A 72 -3.16 -9.34 -5.06
C ALA A 72 -3.06 -8.70 -6.44
N TRP A 73 -3.64 -7.51 -6.62
CA TRP A 73 -3.52 -6.75 -7.86
C TRP A 73 -2.05 -6.43 -8.18
N ALA A 74 -1.27 -5.99 -7.19
CA ALA A 74 0.13 -5.61 -7.37
C ALA A 74 1.05 -6.80 -7.67
N TRP A 75 0.62 -8.03 -7.38
CA TRP A 75 1.43 -9.23 -7.63
C TRP A 75 1.78 -9.45 -9.09
N GLY A 76 0.88 -9.07 -10.01
CA GLY A 76 1.08 -9.17 -11.46
C GLY A 76 1.67 -7.92 -12.09
N GLN A 77 2.04 -6.89 -11.32
CA GLN A 77 2.54 -5.63 -11.82
C GLN A 77 4.08 -5.58 -11.78
N ASP A 78 4.65 -4.80 -12.71
CA ASP A 78 6.07 -4.49 -12.70
C ASP A 78 6.43 -3.56 -11.54
N GLU A 79 7.57 -3.81 -10.89
CA GLU A 79 8.02 -3.01 -9.74
C GLU A 79 8.25 -1.54 -10.13
N GLU A 80 8.75 -1.26 -11.33
CA GLU A 80 8.96 0.10 -11.82
C GLU A 80 7.63 0.86 -11.94
N GLY A 81 6.59 0.21 -12.46
CA GLY A 81 5.24 0.79 -12.56
C GLY A 81 4.63 1.11 -11.21
N LEU A 82 4.95 0.30 -10.18
CA LEU A 82 4.46 0.52 -8.82
C LEU A 82 5.16 1.69 -8.11
N VAL A 83 6.45 1.96 -8.40
CA VAL A 83 7.26 2.97 -7.70
C VAL A 83 7.53 4.23 -8.51
N GLY A 84 7.27 4.22 -9.82
CA GLY A 84 7.59 5.31 -10.76
C GLY A 84 6.94 6.67 -10.46
N GLN A 85 6.11 6.72 -9.42
CA GLN A 85 5.40 7.92 -8.98
C GLN A 85 5.94 8.51 -7.66
N ARG A 86 7.01 7.95 -7.12
CA ARG A 86 7.65 8.55 -5.95
C ARG A 86 8.27 9.89 -6.34
N SER A 87 7.97 10.93 -5.56
CA SER A 87 8.81 12.12 -5.60
C SER A 87 10.22 11.71 -5.16
N ALA A 88 11.22 12.11 -5.94
CA ALA A 88 12.61 11.91 -5.55
C ALA A 88 12.85 12.63 -4.22
N SER A 89 12.85 11.88 -3.13
CA SER A 89 13.20 12.41 -1.82
C SER A 89 14.72 12.40 -1.68
N PRO A 90 15.35 13.50 -1.22
CA PRO A 90 16.79 13.53 -1.01
C PRO A 90 17.31 12.47 -0.03
N TRP A 91 16.42 11.83 0.72
CA TRP A 91 16.73 10.81 1.71
C TRP A 91 16.56 9.38 1.17
N GLU A 92 16.06 9.19 -0.05
CA GLU A 92 15.85 7.88 -0.67
C GLU A 92 17.04 7.52 -1.58
N ASP A 93 18.15 7.11 -0.98
CA ASP A 93 19.39 6.78 -1.70
C ASP A 93 19.36 5.42 -2.43
N LYS A 94 18.32 4.60 -2.24
CA LYS A 94 18.26 3.24 -2.81
C LYS A 94 16.86 2.86 -3.29
N PRO A 95 16.76 2.08 -4.38
CA PRO A 95 15.52 1.47 -4.80
C PRO A 95 15.02 0.54 -3.68
N ARG A 96 13.95 0.93 -3.02
CA ARG A 96 13.28 0.09 -2.03
C ARG A 96 12.09 -0.61 -2.68
N ARG A 97 11.73 -1.77 -2.12
CA ARG A 97 10.52 -2.49 -2.55
C ARG A 97 9.28 -1.60 -2.46
N PRO A 98 8.29 -1.81 -3.37
CA PRO A 98 7.04 -1.08 -3.33
C PRO A 98 6.34 -1.24 -1.98
N SER A 99 6.06 -0.13 -1.31
CA SER A 99 5.23 -0.11 -0.10
C SER A 99 3.77 -0.35 -0.44
N HIS A 100 2.94 -0.66 0.55
CA HIS A 100 1.50 -0.77 0.34
C HIS A 100 0.88 0.55 -0.16
N ALA A 101 1.38 1.68 0.31
CA ALA A 101 0.98 3.00 -0.18
C ALA A 101 1.29 3.21 -1.66
N ASP A 102 2.46 2.75 -2.14
CA ASP A 102 2.83 2.84 -3.56
C ASP A 102 1.89 1.97 -4.41
N LYS A 103 1.66 0.72 -4.00
CA LYS A 103 0.73 -0.20 -4.65
C LYS A 103 -0.68 0.39 -4.75
N ARG A 104 -1.18 0.98 -3.67
CA ARG A 104 -2.50 1.61 -3.65
C ARG A 104 -2.59 2.82 -4.56
N ARG A 105 -1.54 3.66 -4.62
CA ARG A 105 -1.50 4.80 -5.55
C ARG A 105 -1.51 4.33 -7.00
N ALA A 106 -0.69 3.35 -7.35
CA ALA A 106 -0.62 2.79 -8.69
C ALA A 106 -1.99 2.19 -9.11
N TRP A 107 -2.63 1.42 -8.22
CA TRP A 107 -3.95 0.85 -8.48
C TRP A 107 -5.01 1.93 -8.69
N ARG A 108 -5.04 2.94 -7.83
CA ARG A 108 -5.98 4.08 -7.99
C ARG A 108 -5.78 4.82 -9.30
N ARG A 109 -4.54 4.96 -9.76
CA ARG A 109 -4.26 5.59 -11.06
C ARG A 109 -4.80 4.75 -12.20
N GLN A 110 -4.57 3.45 -12.17
CA GLN A 110 -5.10 2.57 -13.20
C GLN A 110 -6.63 2.64 -13.25
N LEU A 111 -7.32 2.51 -12.12
CA LEU A 111 -8.78 2.61 -12.07
C LEU A 111 -9.29 3.93 -12.66
N ARG A 112 -8.64 5.05 -12.34
CA ARG A 112 -9.01 6.35 -12.90
C ARG A 112 -8.71 6.46 -14.39
N ALA A 113 -7.60 5.90 -14.84
CA ALA A 113 -7.28 5.86 -16.26
C ALA A 113 -8.31 5.03 -17.04
N ASP A 114 -8.69 3.88 -16.51
CA ASP A 114 -9.72 3.02 -17.09
C ASP A 114 -11.09 3.72 -17.14
N GLU A 115 -11.47 4.45 -16.06
CA GLU A 115 -12.71 5.25 -16.03
C GLU A 115 -12.69 6.37 -17.07
N ILE A 116 -11.57 7.09 -17.22
CA ILE A 116 -11.41 8.16 -18.21
C ILE A 116 -11.48 7.57 -19.63
N GLU A 117 -10.83 6.44 -19.86
CA GLU A 117 -10.85 5.77 -21.16
C GLU A 117 -12.25 5.25 -21.50
N ALA A 118 -12.99 4.74 -20.52
CA ALA A 118 -14.38 4.28 -20.70
C ALA A 118 -15.36 5.40 -21.06
N VAL A 119 -15.13 6.62 -20.55
CA VAL A 119 -15.97 7.80 -20.84
C VAL A 119 -15.57 8.43 -22.17
N ARG A 120 -14.36 8.17 -22.62
CA ARG A 120 -13.81 8.74 -23.83
C ARG A 120 -14.41 8.08 -25.07
N GLY A 121 -15.29 8.79 -25.76
CA GLY A 121 -15.70 8.39 -27.11
C GLY A 121 -14.56 8.57 -28.12
N ASP A 122 -14.71 7.91 -29.30
CA ASP A 122 -13.74 7.88 -30.40
C ASP A 122 -13.58 9.21 -31.18
N GLY A 123 -13.77 10.36 -30.51
CA GLY A 123 -13.76 11.70 -31.10
C GLY A 123 -12.38 12.35 -31.24
N SER A 124 -12.27 13.34 -32.15
CA SER A 124 -11.03 14.09 -32.45
C SER A 124 -10.43 14.84 -31.25
N ASP A 125 -11.25 15.17 -30.27
CA ASP A 125 -10.84 15.88 -29.03
C ASP A 125 -10.16 14.95 -28.02
N GLY A 126 -10.11 13.66 -28.32
CA GLY A 126 -9.60 12.61 -27.44
C GLY A 126 -8.13 12.77 -27.04
N LYS A 127 -7.30 13.48 -27.84
CA LYS A 127 -5.88 13.66 -27.52
C LYS A 127 -5.68 14.75 -26.45
N GLU A 128 -6.39 15.86 -26.56
CA GLU A 128 -6.32 16.94 -25.55
C GLU A 128 -6.89 16.50 -24.20
N ILE A 129 -7.98 15.72 -24.24
CA ILE A 129 -8.57 15.12 -23.04
C ILE A 129 -7.59 14.16 -22.38
N ARG A 130 -6.85 13.36 -23.17
CA ARG A 130 -5.83 12.44 -22.66
C ARG A 130 -4.70 13.19 -21.93
N ASP A 131 -4.14 14.20 -22.58
CA ASP A 131 -3.06 15.01 -22.02
C ASP A 131 -3.48 15.76 -20.75
N LEU A 132 -4.74 16.19 -20.69
CA LEU A 132 -5.32 16.80 -19.49
C LEU A 132 -5.52 15.75 -18.38
N ALA A 133 -6.05 14.59 -18.72
CA ALA A 133 -6.28 13.50 -17.79
C ALA A 133 -4.95 12.98 -17.19
N GLU A 134 -3.91 12.81 -18.00
CA GLU A 134 -2.58 12.43 -17.51
C GLU A 134 -2.01 13.46 -16.55
N ARG A 135 -2.14 14.75 -16.86
CA ARG A 135 -1.73 15.82 -15.93
C ARG A 135 -2.51 15.78 -14.63
N CYS A 136 -3.82 15.57 -14.68
CA CYS A 136 -4.64 15.44 -13.47
C CYS A 136 -4.29 14.20 -12.65
N LEU A 137 -4.02 13.06 -13.31
CA LEU A 137 -3.60 11.82 -12.63
C LEU A 137 -2.24 11.99 -11.94
N ASN A 138 -1.31 12.71 -12.57
CA ASN A 138 0.00 12.99 -12.00
C ASN A 138 -0.04 13.95 -10.81
N LEU A 139 -0.98 14.90 -10.80
CA LEU A 139 -1.20 15.84 -9.69
C LEU A 139 -1.92 15.19 -8.50
N ALA A 140 -2.67 14.10 -8.72
CA ALA A 140 -3.48 13.43 -7.71
C ALA A 140 -2.78 12.19 -7.09
N ALA A 141 -1.55 11.90 -7.50
CA ALA A 141 -0.71 10.82 -6.99
C ALA A 141 0.16 11.29 -5.84
#